data_ee10a613814d241309affffb72da22bf
#
_entry.id   ee10a613814d241309affffb72da22bf
#
_cell.length_a   1.000
_cell.length_b   1.000
_cell.length_c   1.000
_cell.angle_alpha   90.00
_cell.angle_beta   90.00
_cell.angle_gamma   90.00
#
_symmetry.space_group_name_H-M   'P 1'
#
loop_
_entity.id
_entity.type
_entity.pdbx_description
1 polymer ?
#
loop_
_entity_poly.entity_id
_entity_poly.type
_entity_poly.pdbx_seq_one_letter_code
_entity_poly.pdbx_strand_id
1 'polypeptide(L)'
;MNGPLRERYLRAQMDDAAGDTEKKMDVLRHFKHAHTMRLIAQDLSGLLPLETLSDHLSDLACVVLEEVLRATWPMRQAHRETPRFAVIAYGKLGGKELGYASDLDLVFLYDDPAPEAAENYARFAQRINNWLTSITPAGVLYETDLRLRPDGAGGLLVSPFASFLDYQNRHAQLWEHQALTRARAVAGDRDIGAEFEQLRAGVLRKQRDLAPLRRDVAAMRQKMLDAHPNRTQLFDLKHDRGGLIDVEFAVQYLVLGHARAHPELTGNIGNLALLKLASRLGLAGETRTQAAHDAYRRFRQLQHGLRLQGEQYARIAPEAVTAPRRAVIELWNEVMGEE
;
A
#
# COMPACT_ATOMS: atom_id res chain seq x y z
N MET A 1 6.64 13.74 19.47
CA MET A 1 5.23 13.98 19.86
C MET A 1 4.48 12.66 19.65
N ASN A 2 3.77 12.14 20.64
CA ASN A 2 3.02 10.87 20.53
C ASN A 2 1.84 11.03 19.57
N GLY A 3 1.45 9.94 18.84
CA GLY A 3 0.39 9.96 17.81
C GLY A 3 -0.87 10.74 18.20
N PRO A 4 -1.49 10.50 19.39
CA PRO A 4 -2.71 11.19 19.79
C PRO A 4 -2.57 12.72 19.94
N LEU A 5 -1.38 13.23 20.28
CA LEU A 5 -1.14 14.68 20.36
C LEU A 5 -1.04 15.33 18.98
N ARG A 6 -0.50 14.60 17.99
CA ARG A 6 -0.44 15.08 16.59
C ARG A 6 -1.82 15.21 15.98
N GLU A 7 -2.67 14.20 16.19
CA GLU A 7 -4.06 14.20 15.72
C GLU A 7 -4.85 15.36 16.34
N ARG A 8 -4.73 15.58 17.66
CA ARG A 8 -5.39 16.71 18.34
C ARG A 8 -4.94 18.06 17.81
N TYR A 9 -3.63 18.21 17.55
CA TYR A 9 -3.08 19.46 17.02
C TYR A 9 -3.60 19.72 15.60
N LEU A 10 -3.57 18.71 14.72
CA LEU A 10 -4.12 18.82 13.37
C LEU A 10 -5.60 19.17 13.39
N ARG A 11 -6.37 18.48 14.23
CA ARG A 11 -7.81 18.71 14.36
C ARG A 11 -8.12 20.14 14.82
N ALA A 12 -7.40 20.67 15.80
CA ALA A 12 -7.57 22.05 16.23
C ALA A 12 -7.31 23.05 15.08
N GLN A 13 -6.25 22.86 14.28
CA GLN A 13 -5.97 23.71 13.13
C GLN A 13 -7.06 23.61 12.03
N MET A 14 -7.60 22.41 11.81
CA MET A 14 -8.69 22.19 10.87
C MET A 14 -9.98 22.85 11.33
N ASP A 15 -10.25 22.87 12.63
CA ASP A 15 -11.43 23.52 13.21
C ASP A 15 -11.29 25.06 13.20
N ASP A 16 -10.09 25.61 13.42
CA ASP A 16 -9.78 27.04 13.28
C ASP A 16 -9.94 27.55 11.84
N ALA A 17 -9.83 26.65 10.84
CA ALA A 17 -10.08 26.93 9.43
C ALA A 17 -11.55 26.66 9.02
N ALA A 18 -12.50 26.61 9.99
CA ALA A 18 -13.90 26.31 9.71
C ALA A 18 -14.50 27.29 8.69
N GLY A 19 -15.20 26.73 7.67
CA GLY A 19 -15.82 27.50 6.60
C GLY A 19 -14.91 27.78 5.39
N ASP A 20 -13.59 27.66 5.52
CA ASP A 20 -12.64 27.90 4.45
C ASP A 20 -12.01 26.57 3.97
N THR A 21 -12.47 26.07 2.83
CA THR A 21 -12.04 24.80 2.26
C THR A 21 -10.57 24.82 1.82
N GLU A 22 -10.13 25.91 1.17
CA GLU A 22 -8.76 26.04 0.68
C GLU A 22 -7.77 26.10 1.85
N LYS A 23 -8.08 26.88 2.87
CA LYS A 23 -7.27 26.93 4.09
C LYS A 23 -7.17 25.58 4.78
N LYS A 24 -8.25 24.78 4.85
CA LYS A 24 -8.21 23.42 5.37
C LYS A 24 -7.30 22.51 4.55
N MET A 25 -7.39 22.61 3.23
CA MET A 25 -6.52 21.83 2.33
C MET A 25 -5.05 22.20 2.52
N ASP A 26 -4.74 23.47 2.72
CA ASP A 26 -3.37 23.93 3.00
C ASP A 26 -2.86 23.47 4.38
N VAL A 27 -3.71 23.52 5.41
CA VAL A 27 -3.38 22.98 6.75
C VAL A 27 -2.91 21.52 6.67
N LEU A 28 -3.62 20.66 5.92
CA LEU A 28 -3.25 19.26 5.76
C LEU A 28 -1.90 19.11 5.05
N ARG A 29 -1.63 19.91 4.02
CA ARG A 29 -0.36 19.91 3.27
C ARG A 29 0.81 20.36 4.13
N HIS A 30 0.66 21.46 4.85
CA HIS A 30 1.67 21.96 5.77
C HIS A 30 1.96 20.95 6.89
N PHE A 31 0.92 20.33 7.45
CA PHE A 31 1.08 19.28 8.45
C PHE A 31 1.88 18.09 7.90
N LYS A 32 1.49 17.57 6.72
CA LYS A 32 2.23 16.48 6.06
C LYS A 32 3.68 16.88 5.80
N HIS A 33 3.92 18.07 5.21
CA HIS A 33 5.28 18.51 4.85
C HIS A 33 6.16 18.67 6.08
N ALA A 34 5.66 19.28 7.16
CA ALA A 34 6.42 19.46 8.40
C ALA A 34 6.83 18.12 9.03
N HIS A 35 5.90 17.14 9.04
CA HIS A 35 6.20 15.81 9.57
C HIS A 35 7.12 15.01 8.65
N THR A 36 6.93 15.07 7.34
CA THR A 36 7.81 14.42 6.38
C THR A 36 9.23 14.99 6.45
N MET A 37 9.38 16.32 6.53
CA MET A 37 10.70 16.97 6.66
C MET A 37 11.44 16.52 7.92
N ARG A 38 10.71 16.38 9.04
CA ARG A 38 11.30 15.86 10.28
C ARG A 38 11.77 14.40 10.12
N LEU A 39 10.98 13.55 9.45
CA LEU A 39 11.35 12.16 9.18
C LEU A 39 12.57 12.09 8.26
N ILE A 40 12.64 12.93 7.21
CA ILE A 40 13.82 13.06 6.33
C ILE A 40 15.06 13.42 7.14
N ALA A 41 14.98 14.42 8.00
CA ALA A 41 16.11 14.83 8.82
C ALA A 41 16.62 13.70 9.74
N GLN A 42 15.72 12.94 10.34
CA GLN A 42 16.07 11.79 11.18
C GLN A 42 16.65 10.62 10.39
N ASP A 43 16.10 10.34 9.20
CA ASP A 43 16.59 9.30 8.30
C ASP A 43 18.01 9.62 7.80
N LEU A 44 18.22 10.82 7.28
CA LEU A 44 19.53 11.28 6.80
C LEU A 44 20.60 11.33 7.91
N SER A 45 20.17 11.53 9.16
CA SER A 45 21.05 11.46 10.34
C SER A 45 21.30 10.03 10.84
N GLY A 46 20.72 9.01 10.19
CA GLY A 46 20.86 7.61 10.59
C GLY A 46 20.12 7.23 11.88
N LEU A 47 19.20 8.08 12.34
CA LEU A 47 18.46 7.89 13.60
C LEU A 47 17.22 6.99 13.45
N LEU A 48 16.75 6.75 12.21
CA LEU A 48 15.57 5.93 11.94
C LEU A 48 15.93 4.70 11.11
N PRO A 49 15.65 3.49 11.60
CA PRO A 49 15.61 2.31 10.74
C PRO A 49 14.55 2.48 9.64
N LEU A 50 14.79 1.87 8.46
CA LEU A 50 13.91 1.96 7.30
C LEU A 50 12.46 1.55 7.63
N GLU A 51 12.30 0.49 8.40
CA GLU A 51 10.99 -0.04 8.79
C GLU A 51 10.22 0.98 9.64
N THR A 52 10.88 1.56 10.64
CA THR A 52 10.30 2.62 11.49
C THR A 52 9.95 3.87 10.70
N LEU A 53 10.79 4.27 9.74
CA LEU A 53 10.50 5.38 8.83
C LEU A 53 9.22 5.11 8.03
N SER A 54 9.10 3.90 7.45
CA SER A 54 7.95 3.51 6.65
C SER A 54 6.66 3.41 7.47
N ASP A 55 6.75 2.94 8.70
CA ASP A 55 5.63 2.95 9.65
C ASP A 55 5.16 4.38 9.92
N HIS A 56 6.08 5.30 10.24
CA HIS A 56 5.74 6.70 10.50
C HIS A 56 5.15 7.41 9.29
N LEU A 57 5.64 7.14 8.06
CA LEU A 57 5.06 7.69 6.83
C LEU A 57 3.65 7.11 6.58
N SER A 58 3.45 5.84 6.86
CA SER A 58 2.14 5.19 6.74
C SER A 58 1.14 5.71 7.77
N ASP A 59 1.56 5.88 9.02
CA ASP A 59 0.73 6.46 10.09
C ASP A 59 0.34 7.91 9.75
N LEU A 60 1.28 8.70 9.22
CA LEU A 60 1.01 10.07 8.77
C LEU A 60 -0.07 10.08 7.68
N ALA A 61 0.01 9.17 6.70
CA ALA A 61 -1.00 9.05 5.65
C ALA A 61 -2.36 8.65 6.22
N CYS A 62 -2.43 7.72 7.18
CA CYS A 62 -3.68 7.33 7.83
C CYS A 62 -4.33 8.50 8.58
N VAL A 63 -3.57 9.27 9.35
CA VAL A 63 -4.07 10.47 10.06
C VAL A 63 -4.61 11.51 9.09
N VAL A 64 -3.89 11.74 7.98
CA VAL A 64 -4.34 12.68 6.94
C VAL A 64 -5.62 12.18 6.28
N LEU A 65 -5.72 10.89 5.94
CA LEU A 65 -6.93 10.31 5.34
C LEU A 65 -8.15 10.46 6.27
N GLU A 66 -8.01 10.16 7.58
CA GLU A 66 -9.09 10.35 8.55
C GLU A 66 -9.58 11.82 8.60
N GLU A 67 -8.67 12.78 8.60
CA GLU A 67 -9.06 14.19 8.63
C GLU A 67 -9.66 14.65 7.28
N VAL A 68 -9.22 14.09 6.14
CA VAL A 68 -9.85 14.33 4.83
C VAL A 68 -11.29 13.79 4.83
N LEU A 69 -11.52 12.57 5.34
CA LEU A 69 -12.88 12.01 5.44
C LEU A 69 -13.77 12.93 6.27
N ARG A 70 -13.31 13.32 7.46
CA ARG A 70 -14.06 14.20 8.37
C ARG A 70 -14.40 15.55 7.72
N ALA A 71 -13.44 16.15 7.00
CA ALA A 71 -13.62 17.47 6.40
C ALA A 71 -14.51 17.45 5.13
N THR A 72 -14.58 16.32 4.44
CA THR A 72 -15.27 16.20 3.15
C THR A 72 -16.67 15.61 3.23
N TRP A 73 -17.04 14.97 4.38
CA TRP A 73 -18.41 14.48 4.58
C TRP A 73 -19.39 15.65 4.80
N PRO A 74 -20.44 15.78 3.97
CA PRO A 74 -21.32 16.95 4.01
C PRO A 74 -22.44 16.76 5.03
N MET A 75 -22.18 16.92 6.33
CA MET A 75 -23.12 16.64 7.43
C MET A 75 -24.53 17.22 7.24
N ARG A 76 -24.67 18.39 6.60
CA ARG A 76 -25.98 19.04 6.38
C ARG A 76 -26.77 18.50 5.19
N GLN A 77 -26.13 17.83 4.25
CA GLN A 77 -26.73 17.31 3.01
C GLN A 77 -26.64 15.77 2.96
N ALA A 78 -26.01 15.18 3.95
CA ALA A 78 -25.89 13.74 4.05
C ALA A 78 -27.18 13.12 4.60
N HIS A 79 -27.50 11.93 4.15
CA HIS A 79 -28.62 11.14 4.63
C HIS A 79 -28.38 10.55 6.04
N ARG A 80 -27.17 10.75 6.58
CA ARG A 80 -26.78 10.33 7.95
C ARG A 80 -25.66 11.19 8.50
N GLU A 81 -25.53 11.22 9.81
CA GLU A 81 -24.54 12.04 10.54
C GLU A 81 -23.11 11.54 10.30
N THR A 82 -22.87 10.24 10.42
CA THR A 82 -21.57 9.61 10.20
C THR A 82 -21.61 8.66 9.02
N PRO A 83 -20.61 8.70 8.11
CA PRO A 83 -20.62 7.82 6.94
C PRO A 83 -20.30 6.38 7.33
N ARG A 84 -21.06 5.42 6.79
CA ARG A 84 -20.68 4.02 6.77
C ARG A 84 -19.79 3.74 5.56
N PHE A 85 -18.55 4.18 5.68
CA PHE A 85 -17.59 4.22 4.59
C PHE A 85 -16.20 3.94 5.11
N ALA A 86 -15.44 3.10 4.40
CA ALA A 86 -14.07 2.77 4.73
C ALA A 86 -13.14 2.97 3.56
N VAL A 87 -11.91 3.39 3.86
CA VAL A 87 -10.80 3.47 2.92
C VAL A 87 -9.90 2.26 3.12
N ILE A 88 -9.74 1.49 2.06
CA ILE A 88 -8.83 0.35 2.02
C ILE A 88 -7.60 0.75 1.24
N ALA A 89 -6.45 0.70 1.88
CA ALA A 89 -5.16 0.90 1.23
C ALA A 89 -4.59 -0.43 0.75
N TYR A 90 -4.01 -0.39 -0.43
CA TYR A 90 -3.25 -1.45 -1.06
C TYR A 90 -1.78 -1.04 -1.19
N GLY A 91 -0.99 -1.83 -1.88
CA GLY A 91 0.36 -1.49 -2.25
C GLY A 91 1.26 -1.12 -1.06
N LYS A 92 1.95 0.01 -1.16
CA LYS A 92 2.91 0.42 -0.13
C LYS A 92 2.24 0.89 1.16
N LEU A 93 1.14 1.65 1.07
CA LEU A 93 0.41 2.09 2.25
C LEU A 93 -0.24 0.90 2.97
N GLY A 94 -0.90 0.02 2.20
CA GLY A 94 -1.51 -1.19 2.75
C GLY A 94 -0.50 -2.09 3.44
N GLY A 95 0.67 -2.31 2.85
CA GLY A 95 1.77 -3.11 3.38
C GLY A 95 2.66 -2.42 4.42
N LYS A 96 2.34 -1.21 4.88
CA LYS A 96 3.16 -0.40 5.79
C LYS A 96 4.60 -0.16 5.28
N GLU A 97 4.73 0.01 3.99
CA GLU A 97 6.01 0.21 3.32
C GLU A 97 6.04 1.54 2.55
N LEU A 98 5.33 2.57 3.02
CA LEU A 98 5.28 3.87 2.36
C LEU A 98 6.67 4.51 2.31
N GLY A 99 6.98 5.18 1.21
CA GLY A 99 8.18 5.97 1.00
C GLY A 99 7.83 7.44 0.75
N TYR A 100 8.83 8.31 0.64
CA TYR A 100 8.66 9.76 0.56
C TYR A 100 7.80 10.24 -0.61
N ALA A 101 7.93 9.61 -1.77
CA ALA A 101 7.21 9.97 -3.00
C ALA A 101 6.31 8.80 -3.47
N SER A 102 5.67 8.12 -2.52
CA SER A 102 4.72 7.06 -2.83
C SER A 102 3.35 7.67 -3.07
N ASP A 103 2.70 7.21 -4.11
CA ASP A 103 1.26 7.30 -4.31
C ASP A 103 0.50 6.42 -3.30
N LEU A 104 -0.79 6.69 -3.16
CA LEU A 104 -1.70 5.91 -2.35
C LEU A 104 -2.59 5.06 -3.25
N ASP A 105 -2.41 3.75 -3.20
CA ASP A 105 -3.31 2.78 -3.84
C ASP A 105 -4.54 2.62 -2.95
N LEU A 106 -5.71 3.12 -3.36
CA LEU A 106 -6.91 3.18 -2.52
C LEU A 106 -8.11 2.52 -3.19
N VAL A 107 -8.92 1.85 -2.38
CA VAL A 107 -10.26 1.35 -2.72
C VAL A 107 -11.23 1.85 -1.67
N PHE A 108 -12.41 2.32 -2.11
CA PHE A 108 -13.44 2.86 -1.25
C PHE A 108 -14.62 1.90 -1.15
N LEU A 109 -15.00 1.58 0.08
CA LEU A 109 -16.11 0.67 0.39
C LEU A 109 -17.15 1.38 1.26
N TYR A 110 -18.42 1.03 1.07
CA TYR A 110 -19.51 1.47 1.95
C TYR A 110 -20.46 0.32 2.27
N ASP A 111 -21.14 0.43 3.40
CA ASP A 111 -22.20 -0.50 3.80
C ASP A 111 -23.40 0.30 4.33
N ASP A 112 -24.30 0.67 3.45
CA ASP A 112 -25.45 1.52 3.76
C ASP A 112 -26.65 1.12 2.88
N PRO A 113 -27.79 0.73 3.49
CA PRO A 113 -28.96 0.29 2.76
C PRO A 113 -29.83 1.45 2.21
N ALA A 114 -29.50 2.72 2.51
CA ALA A 114 -30.29 3.85 2.05
C ALA A 114 -30.32 3.93 0.51
N PRO A 115 -31.46 4.22 -0.12
CA PRO A 115 -31.56 4.28 -1.58
C PRO A 115 -30.58 5.27 -2.23
N GLU A 116 -30.33 6.38 -1.57
CA GLU A 116 -29.40 7.46 -2.03
C GLU A 116 -27.92 7.18 -1.69
N ALA A 117 -27.61 6.09 -0.99
CA ALA A 117 -26.26 5.79 -0.51
C ALA A 117 -25.23 5.75 -1.65
N ALA A 118 -25.53 5.04 -2.74
CA ALA A 118 -24.61 4.88 -3.87
C ALA A 118 -24.16 6.24 -4.45
N GLU A 119 -25.10 7.15 -4.67
CA GLU A 119 -24.82 8.50 -5.21
C GLU A 119 -24.04 9.37 -4.21
N ASN A 120 -24.46 9.34 -2.93
CA ASN A 120 -23.83 10.12 -1.88
C ASN A 120 -22.38 9.68 -1.64
N TYR A 121 -22.11 8.38 -1.57
CA TYR A 121 -20.76 7.85 -1.39
C TYR A 121 -19.89 8.02 -2.64
N ALA A 122 -20.45 7.98 -3.84
CA ALA A 122 -19.71 8.29 -5.06
C ALA A 122 -19.23 9.75 -5.07
N ARG A 123 -20.10 10.70 -4.72
CA ARG A 123 -19.75 12.13 -4.58
C ARG A 123 -18.73 12.35 -3.46
N PHE A 124 -18.86 11.60 -2.35
CA PHE A 124 -17.94 11.65 -1.24
C PHE A 124 -16.55 11.17 -1.65
N ALA A 125 -16.44 10.03 -2.30
CA ALA A 125 -15.19 9.49 -2.81
C ALA A 125 -14.49 10.44 -3.81
N GLN A 126 -15.26 11.10 -4.69
CA GLN A 126 -14.73 12.13 -5.59
C GLN A 126 -14.14 13.31 -4.82
N ARG A 127 -14.82 13.79 -3.77
CA ARG A 127 -14.30 14.88 -2.94
C ARG A 127 -13.01 14.47 -2.22
N ILE A 128 -12.97 13.27 -1.64
CA ILE A 128 -11.76 12.74 -1.00
C ILE A 128 -10.61 12.75 -2.00
N ASN A 129 -10.81 12.19 -3.19
CA ASN A 129 -9.80 12.15 -4.21
C ASN A 129 -9.34 13.55 -4.64
N ASN A 130 -10.27 14.48 -4.83
CA ASN A 130 -9.95 15.87 -5.17
C ASN A 130 -9.12 16.54 -4.07
N TRP A 131 -9.44 16.33 -2.79
CA TRP A 131 -8.66 16.89 -1.69
C TRP A 131 -7.24 16.35 -1.64
N LEU A 132 -7.05 15.09 -1.97
CA LEU A 132 -5.73 14.45 -2.02
C LEU A 132 -4.89 14.96 -3.18
N THR A 133 -5.48 15.07 -4.40
CA THR A 133 -4.73 15.27 -5.64
C THR A 133 -4.70 16.71 -6.16
N SER A 134 -5.62 17.59 -5.72
CA SER A 134 -5.63 18.99 -6.17
C SER A 134 -4.38 19.73 -5.74
N ILE A 135 -3.88 20.58 -6.66
CA ILE A 135 -2.76 21.48 -6.38
C ILE A 135 -3.28 22.73 -5.69
N THR A 136 -2.70 23.09 -4.56
CA THR A 136 -2.91 24.37 -3.86
C THR A 136 -1.59 25.14 -3.79
N PRO A 137 -1.54 26.36 -3.28
CA PRO A 137 -0.26 27.05 -3.02
C PRO A 137 0.72 26.24 -2.15
N ALA A 138 0.20 25.36 -1.27
CA ALA A 138 0.99 24.45 -0.46
C ALA A 138 1.36 23.11 -1.18
N GLY A 139 1.04 22.97 -2.47
CA GLY A 139 1.36 21.79 -3.30
C GLY A 139 0.26 20.72 -3.32
N VAL A 140 0.64 19.47 -3.64
CA VAL A 140 -0.23 18.29 -3.67
C VAL A 140 -0.16 17.56 -2.33
N LEU A 141 -1.30 17.07 -1.85
CA LEU A 141 -1.30 16.30 -0.59
C LEU A 141 -0.76 14.88 -0.82
N TYR A 142 -1.40 14.10 -1.68
CA TYR A 142 -0.94 12.80 -2.16
C TYR A 142 -1.43 12.55 -3.59
N GLU A 143 -0.60 11.92 -4.41
CA GLU A 143 -1.06 11.26 -5.62
C GLU A 143 -1.81 9.97 -5.23
N THR A 144 -2.82 9.59 -6.02
CA THR A 144 -3.65 8.41 -5.76
C THR A 144 -3.70 7.47 -6.95
N ASP A 145 -3.69 6.17 -6.70
CA ASP A 145 -4.05 5.15 -7.68
C ASP A 145 -5.31 4.41 -7.22
N LEU A 146 -6.38 4.51 -8.02
CA LEU A 146 -7.67 3.92 -7.72
C LEU A 146 -7.99 2.72 -8.62
N ARG A 147 -7.00 2.19 -9.37
CA ARG A 147 -7.21 1.12 -10.36
C ARG A 147 -7.36 -0.28 -9.77
N LEU A 148 -7.05 -0.47 -8.48
CA LEU A 148 -7.20 -1.76 -7.79
C LEU A 148 -8.63 -2.05 -7.31
N ARG A 149 -9.59 -1.15 -7.60
CA ARG A 149 -11.02 -1.39 -7.35
C ARG A 149 -11.58 -2.45 -8.31
N PRO A 150 -12.69 -3.12 -7.98
CA PRO A 150 -13.35 -4.06 -8.89
C PRO A 150 -13.55 -3.48 -10.29
N ASP A 151 -13.30 -4.26 -11.32
CA ASP A 151 -13.32 -3.86 -12.75
C ASP A 151 -12.36 -2.71 -13.11
N GLY A 152 -11.38 -2.43 -12.27
CA GLY A 152 -10.30 -1.49 -12.54
C GLY A 152 -10.78 -0.08 -12.85
N ALA A 153 -10.20 0.58 -13.86
CA ALA A 153 -10.56 1.94 -14.24
C ALA A 153 -12.01 2.08 -14.78
N GLY A 154 -12.60 1.00 -15.28
CA GLY A 154 -14.00 0.97 -15.77
C GLY A 154 -15.03 0.76 -14.67
N GLY A 155 -14.63 0.32 -13.48
CA GLY A 155 -15.52 0.06 -12.36
C GLY A 155 -15.95 1.32 -11.60
N LEU A 156 -16.94 1.15 -10.71
CA LEU A 156 -17.42 2.21 -9.84
C LEU A 156 -16.32 2.70 -8.91
N LEU A 157 -16.28 4.01 -8.67
CA LEU A 157 -15.29 4.63 -7.78
C LEU A 157 -15.40 4.13 -6.33
N VAL A 158 -16.61 3.79 -5.90
CA VAL A 158 -16.93 3.25 -4.58
C VAL A 158 -17.82 2.02 -4.75
N SER A 159 -17.59 0.98 -3.97
CA SER A 159 -18.35 -0.27 -4.05
C SER A 159 -19.11 -0.56 -2.75
N PRO A 160 -20.35 -1.05 -2.82
CA PRO A 160 -20.99 -1.67 -1.66
C PRO A 160 -20.12 -2.81 -1.13
N PHE A 161 -19.98 -2.92 0.19
CA PHE A 161 -19.15 -3.99 0.79
C PHE A 161 -19.61 -5.39 0.38
N ALA A 162 -20.92 -5.64 0.35
CA ALA A 162 -21.48 -6.92 -0.09
C ALA A 162 -21.10 -7.28 -1.54
N SER A 163 -21.11 -6.28 -2.45
CA SER A 163 -20.68 -6.48 -3.85
C SER A 163 -19.18 -6.75 -3.95
N PHE A 164 -18.37 -6.06 -3.17
CA PHE A 164 -16.92 -6.28 -3.10
C PHE A 164 -16.60 -7.70 -2.57
N LEU A 165 -17.33 -8.15 -1.53
CA LEU A 165 -17.19 -9.50 -0.98
C LEU A 165 -17.53 -10.58 -2.02
N ASP A 166 -18.64 -10.41 -2.75
CA ASP A 166 -19.01 -11.36 -3.83
C ASP A 166 -17.98 -11.37 -4.94
N TYR A 167 -17.52 -10.18 -5.38
CA TYR A 167 -16.48 -10.04 -6.39
C TYR A 167 -15.20 -10.77 -6.00
N GLN A 168 -14.68 -10.55 -4.80
CA GLN A 168 -13.44 -11.18 -4.32
C GLN A 168 -13.57 -12.71 -4.18
N ASN A 169 -14.77 -13.19 -3.94
CA ASN A 169 -15.01 -14.63 -3.80
C ASN A 169 -15.18 -15.36 -5.13
N ARG A 170 -15.78 -14.72 -6.15
CA ARG A 170 -16.25 -15.40 -7.37
C ARG A 170 -15.63 -14.88 -8.67
N HIS A 171 -15.21 -13.61 -8.72
CA HIS A 171 -14.84 -12.94 -9.98
C HIS A 171 -13.40 -12.46 -10.03
N ALA A 172 -12.83 -12.13 -8.87
CA ALA A 172 -11.48 -11.58 -8.78
C ALA A 172 -10.43 -12.54 -9.35
N GLN A 173 -9.52 -11.99 -10.12
CA GLN A 173 -8.39 -12.70 -10.71
C GLN A 173 -7.28 -12.95 -9.68
N LEU A 174 -6.38 -13.87 -9.96
CA LEU A 174 -5.29 -14.20 -9.03
C LEU A 174 -4.42 -12.98 -8.67
N TRP A 175 -4.14 -12.10 -9.63
CA TRP A 175 -3.33 -10.90 -9.37
C TRP A 175 -4.00 -9.92 -8.39
N GLU A 176 -5.34 -9.90 -8.32
CA GLU A 176 -6.08 -9.13 -7.32
C GLU A 176 -5.93 -9.75 -5.93
N HIS A 177 -5.93 -11.08 -5.85
CA HIS A 177 -5.61 -11.79 -4.59
C HIS A 177 -4.15 -11.58 -4.18
N GLN A 178 -3.21 -11.46 -5.13
CA GLN A 178 -1.84 -11.03 -4.82
C GLN A 178 -1.83 -9.62 -4.21
N ALA A 179 -2.60 -8.68 -4.77
CA ALA A 179 -2.70 -7.33 -4.23
C ALA A 179 -3.29 -7.31 -2.81
N LEU A 180 -4.25 -8.21 -2.49
CA LEU A 180 -4.81 -8.35 -1.13
C LEU A 180 -3.78 -8.73 -0.06
N THR A 181 -2.65 -9.35 -0.42
CA THR A 181 -1.59 -9.66 0.57
C THR A 181 -1.06 -8.40 1.25
N ARG A 182 -1.16 -7.25 0.57
CA ARG A 182 -0.73 -5.93 1.01
C ARG A 182 -1.89 -4.95 1.07
N ALA A 183 -3.06 -5.41 1.51
CA ALA A 183 -4.24 -4.57 1.68
C ALA A 183 -4.58 -4.42 3.15
N ARG A 184 -5.14 -3.27 3.54
CA ARG A 184 -5.49 -2.93 4.93
C ARG A 184 -6.52 -1.82 4.97
N ALA A 185 -7.49 -1.92 5.90
CA ALA A 185 -8.34 -0.78 6.25
C ALA A 185 -7.49 0.31 6.94
N VAL A 186 -7.58 1.56 6.48
CA VAL A 186 -6.70 2.64 6.94
C VAL A 186 -7.43 3.87 7.46
N ALA A 187 -8.70 4.05 7.11
CA ALA A 187 -9.52 5.18 7.58
C ALA A 187 -11.02 4.87 7.45
N GLY A 188 -11.84 5.55 8.24
CA GLY A 188 -13.31 5.53 8.18
C GLY A 188 -13.96 4.54 9.14
N ASP A 189 -15.05 3.91 8.72
CA ASP A 189 -15.87 3.03 9.56
C ASP A 189 -15.09 1.77 9.99
N ARG A 190 -14.98 1.58 11.30
CA ARG A 190 -14.18 0.49 11.89
C ARG A 190 -14.84 -0.88 11.72
N ASP A 191 -16.16 -0.95 11.65
CA ASP A 191 -16.87 -2.22 11.49
C ASP A 191 -16.66 -2.74 10.06
N ILE A 192 -16.83 -1.88 9.05
CA ILE A 192 -16.49 -2.21 7.66
C ILE A 192 -15.01 -2.59 7.53
N GLY A 193 -14.13 -1.87 8.21
CA GLY A 193 -12.71 -2.20 8.25
C GLY A 193 -12.43 -3.58 8.83
N ALA A 194 -13.09 -3.94 9.94
CA ALA A 194 -12.93 -5.26 10.56
C ALA A 194 -13.49 -6.39 9.67
N GLU A 195 -14.64 -6.16 9.03
CA GLU A 195 -15.23 -7.11 8.08
C GLU A 195 -14.33 -7.28 6.84
N PHE A 196 -13.71 -6.20 6.35
CA PHE A 196 -12.71 -6.29 5.27
C PHE A 196 -11.52 -7.15 5.67
N GLU A 197 -10.97 -6.99 6.88
CA GLU A 197 -9.83 -7.81 7.32
C GLU A 197 -10.21 -9.30 7.45
N GLN A 198 -11.44 -9.62 7.86
CA GLN A 198 -11.95 -10.99 7.88
C GLN A 198 -12.09 -11.56 6.46
N LEU A 199 -12.68 -10.80 5.54
CA LEU A 199 -12.76 -11.16 4.12
C LEU A 199 -11.37 -11.42 3.55
N ARG A 200 -10.45 -10.49 3.73
CA ARG A 200 -9.07 -10.59 3.26
C ARG A 200 -8.39 -11.87 3.75
N ALA A 201 -8.43 -12.10 5.05
CA ALA A 201 -7.86 -13.32 5.63
C ALA A 201 -8.52 -14.60 5.07
N GLY A 202 -9.83 -14.58 4.85
CA GLY A 202 -10.57 -15.69 4.23
C GLY A 202 -10.11 -15.97 2.80
N VAL A 203 -9.99 -14.92 1.97
CA VAL A 203 -9.51 -15.03 0.57
C VAL A 203 -8.06 -15.53 0.51
N LEU A 204 -7.18 -15.00 1.36
CA LEU A 204 -5.77 -15.40 1.37
C LEU A 204 -5.59 -16.87 1.78
N ARG A 205 -6.46 -17.39 2.66
CA ARG A 205 -6.45 -18.79 3.12
C ARG A 205 -7.21 -19.77 2.23
N LYS A 206 -7.76 -19.34 1.08
CA LYS A 206 -8.36 -20.28 0.11
C LYS A 206 -7.33 -21.35 -0.27
N GLN A 207 -7.77 -22.60 -0.39
CA GLN A 207 -6.91 -23.68 -0.89
C GLN A 207 -6.52 -23.41 -2.34
N ARG A 208 -5.24 -23.57 -2.66
CA ARG A 208 -4.69 -23.43 -4.01
C ARG A 208 -3.68 -24.54 -4.27
N ASP A 209 -3.67 -25.03 -5.51
CA ASP A 209 -2.64 -25.96 -5.96
C ASP A 209 -1.36 -25.16 -6.23
N LEU A 210 -0.26 -25.57 -5.62
CA LEU A 210 0.99 -24.81 -5.65
C LEU A 210 1.58 -24.70 -7.06
N ALA A 211 1.48 -25.75 -7.89
CA ALA A 211 2.09 -25.73 -9.22
C ALA A 211 1.36 -24.78 -10.20
N PRO A 212 0.02 -24.78 -10.33
CA PRO A 212 -0.69 -23.74 -11.07
C PRO A 212 -0.45 -22.34 -10.52
N LEU A 213 -0.54 -22.15 -9.19
CA LEU A 213 -0.32 -20.87 -8.54
C LEU A 213 1.06 -20.29 -8.89
N ARG A 214 2.10 -21.12 -8.84
CA ARG A 214 3.47 -20.72 -9.19
C ARG A 214 3.58 -20.23 -10.63
N ARG A 215 3.01 -20.99 -11.59
CA ARG A 215 3.01 -20.60 -13.00
C ARG A 215 2.30 -19.26 -13.23
N ASP A 216 1.16 -19.08 -12.60
CA ASP A 216 0.35 -17.86 -12.79
C ASP A 216 1.04 -16.63 -12.18
N VAL A 217 1.66 -16.78 -10.99
CA VAL A 217 2.46 -15.71 -10.36
C VAL A 217 3.70 -15.38 -11.22
N ALA A 218 4.42 -16.38 -11.73
CA ALA A 218 5.56 -16.16 -12.62
C ALA A 218 5.14 -15.49 -13.93
N ALA A 219 4.03 -15.93 -14.54
CA ALA A 219 3.48 -15.31 -15.75
C ALA A 219 3.08 -13.85 -15.53
N MET A 220 2.47 -13.51 -14.39
CA MET A 220 2.14 -12.13 -14.03
C MET A 220 3.41 -11.29 -13.85
N ARG A 221 4.44 -11.86 -13.18
CA ARG A 221 5.74 -11.17 -13.05
C ARG A 221 6.38 -10.89 -14.39
N GLN A 222 6.32 -11.84 -15.33
CA GLN A 222 6.84 -11.64 -16.68
C GLN A 222 6.07 -10.52 -17.41
N LYS A 223 4.73 -10.51 -17.34
CA LYS A 223 3.92 -9.42 -17.90
C LYS A 223 4.30 -8.04 -17.34
N MET A 224 4.59 -7.94 -16.05
CA MET A 224 5.06 -6.69 -15.46
C MET A 224 6.43 -6.27 -15.97
N LEU A 225 7.35 -7.22 -16.17
CA LEU A 225 8.66 -6.94 -16.74
C LEU A 225 8.54 -6.42 -18.16
N ASP A 226 7.72 -7.07 -19.00
CA ASP A 226 7.48 -6.69 -20.39
C ASP A 226 6.80 -5.32 -20.51
N ALA A 227 5.93 -4.97 -19.57
CA ALA A 227 5.26 -3.66 -19.52
C ALA A 227 6.19 -2.50 -19.09
N HIS A 228 7.33 -2.80 -18.45
CA HIS A 228 8.28 -1.81 -17.95
C HIS A 228 9.70 -2.07 -18.44
N PRO A 229 9.95 -2.06 -19.77
CA PRO A 229 11.27 -2.39 -20.31
C PRO A 229 12.31 -1.33 -19.90
N ASN A 230 13.38 -1.79 -19.29
CA ASN A 230 14.53 -0.95 -18.98
C ASN A 230 15.47 -0.91 -20.20
N ARG A 231 15.53 0.25 -20.87
CA ARG A 231 16.37 0.46 -22.06
C ARG A 231 17.73 1.13 -21.73
N THR A 232 18.06 1.21 -20.45
CA THR A 232 19.32 1.84 -20.00
C THR A 232 20.35 0.78 -19.63
N GLN A 233 21.62 1.20 -19.43
CA GLN A 233 22.68 0.33 -18.89
C GLN A 233 22.62 0.23 -17.36
N LEU A 234 21.71 0.98 -16.71
CA LEU A 234 21.53 0.99 -15.28
C LEU A 234 20.57 -0.13 -14.84
N PHE A 235 20.72 -0.57 -13.60
CA PHE A 235 19.79 -1.51 -12.96
C PHE A 235 18.62 -0.75 -12.35
N ASP A 236 17.39 -1.10 -12.78
CA ASP A 236 16.16 -0.58 -12.19
C ASP A 236 15.83 -1.38 -10.91
N LEU A 237 16.00 -0.73 -9.75
CA LEU A 237 15.81 -1.35 -8.44
C LEU A 237 14.42 -1.97 -8.25
N LYS A 238 13.42 -1.47 -8.98
CA LYS A 238 12.03 -1.93 -8.85
C LYS A 238 11.69 -3.04 -9.84
N HIS A 239 11.95 -2.83 -11.13
CA HIS A 239 11.37 -3.65 -12.20
C HIS A 239 12.29 -4.72 -12.75
N ASP A 240 13.61 -4.52 -12.76
CA ASP A 240 14.55 -5.50 -13.33
C ASP A 240 14.56 -6.81 -12.53
N ARG A 241 14.95 -7.90 -13.17
CA ARG A 241 15.12 -9.21 -12.52
C ARG A 241 16.14 -9.11 -11.39
N GLY A 242 15.77 -9.64 -10.22
CA GLY A 242 16.53 -9.51 -8.99
C GLY A 242 16.28 -8.21 -8.23
N GLY A 243 15.23 -7.45 -8.60
CA GLY A 243 14.80 -6.21 -7.93
C GLY A 243 13.69 -6.41 -6.89
N LEU A 244 13.11 -5.28 -6.45
CA LEU A 244 12.11 -5.26 -5.38
C LEU A 244 10.88 -6.12 -5.71
N ILE A 245 10.37 -6.05 -6.95
CA ILE A 245 9.16 -6.77 -7.35
C ILE A 245 9.36 -8.30 -7.27
N ASP A 246 10.54 -8.84 -7.53
CA ASP A 246 10.79 -10.27 -7.41
C ASP A 246 10.61 -10.75 -5.96
N VAL A 247 11.08 -9.98 -4.98
CA VAL A 247 10.84 -10.27 -3.56
C VAL A 247 9.36 -10.18 -3.22
N GLU A 248 8.68 -9.12 -3.67
CA GLU A 248 7.26 -8.91 -3.42
C GLU A 248 6.41 -10.07 -3.97
N PHE A 249 6.69 -10.54 -5.18
CA PHE A 249 6.00 -11.67 -5.82
C PHE A 249 6.31 -13.01 -5.15
N ALA A 250 7.56 -13.24 -4.74
CA ALA A 250 7.92 -14.42 -3.97
C ALA A 250 7.15 -14.48 -2.64
N VAL A 251 7.07 -13.37 -1.91
CA VAL A 251 6.28 -13.26 -0.67
C VAL A 251 4.79 -13.48 -0.95
N GLN A 252 4.22 -12.88 -2.00
CA GLN A 252 2.82 -13.07 -2.37
C GLN A 252 2.51 -14.54 -2.68
N TYR A 253 3.40 -15.23 -3.42
CA TYR A 253 3.27 -16.66 -3.67
C TYR A 253 3.29 -17.46 -2.37
N LEU A 254 4.24 -17.20 -1.47
CA LEU A 254 4.34 -17.88 -0.19
C LEU A 254 3.08 -17.68 0.67
N VAL A 255 2.55 -16.46 0.72
CA VAL A 255 1.29 -16.17 1.43
C VAL A 255 0.13 -16.95 0.80
N LEU A 256 -0.10 -16.80 -0.51
CA LEU A 256 -1.23 -17.42 -1.19
C LEU A 256 -1.18 -18.95 -1.21
N GLY A 257 0.02 -19.52 -1.28
CA GLY A 257 0.21 -20.96 -1.31
C GLY A 257 0.12 -21.63 0.05
N HIS A 258 0.48 -20.91 1.11
CA HIS A 258 0.70 -21.54 2.41
C HIS A 258 -0.17 -20.98 3.56
N ALA A 259 -0.89 -19.86 3.37
CA ALA A 259 -1.68 -19.25 4.44
C ALA A 259 -2.83 -20.14 4.97
N ARG A 260 -3.24 -21.16 4.22
CA ARG A 260 -4.21 -22.14 4.73
C ARG A 260 -3.65 -22.97 5.88
N ALA A 261 -2.40 -23.44 5.74
CA ALA A 261 -1.69 -24.21 6.76
C ALA A 261 -1.06 -23.30 7.83
N HIS A 262 -0.72 -22.09 7.46
CA HIS A 262 -0.01 -21.11 8.28
C HIS A 262 -0.78 -19.77 8.30
N PRO A 263 -1.89 -19.67 9.07
CA PRO A 263 -2.74 -18.46 9.09
C PRO A 263 -2.01 -17.18 9.46
N GLU A 264 -0.91 -17.24 10.20
CA GLU A 264 -0.05 -16.12 10.57
C GLU A 264 0.54 -15.38 9.36
N LEU A 265 0.65 -16.04 8.19
CA LEU A 265 1.06 -15.40 6.94
C LEU A 265 0.04 -14.37 6.43
N THR A 266 -1.19 -14.40 6.92
CA THR A 266 -2.18 -13.37 6.57
C THR A 266 -2.00 -12.07 7.36
N GLY A 267 -1.11 -12.05 8.37
CA GLY A 267 -0.75 -10.83 9.06
C GLY A 267 -0.14 -9.82 8.08
N ASN A 268 -0.63 -8.58 8.08
CA ASN A 268 -0.09 -7.53 7.21
C ASN A 268 1.07 -6.82 7.91
N ILE A 269 2.22 -7.47 7.93
CA ILE A 269 3.42 -7.08 8.67
C ILE A 269 4.58 -6.60 7.78
N GLY A 270 4.32 -6.42 6.48
CA GLY A 270 5.31 -6.03 5.48
C GLY A 270 6.18 -7.19 4.95
N ASN A 271 6.80 -6.99 3.78
CA ASN A 271 7.56 -8.04 3.10
C ASN A 271 8.76 -8.53 3.92
N LEU A 272 9.48 -7.64 4.59
CA LEU A 272 10.65 -8.01 5.40
C LEU A 272 10.28 -8.97 6.54
N ALA A 273 9.19 -8.68 7.24
CA ALA A 273 8.72 -9.53 8.33
C ALA A 273 8.11 -10.84 7.81
N LEU A 274 7.39 -10.81 6.67
CA LEU A 274 6.84 -12.00 6.03
C LEU A 274 7.93 -12.95 5.51
N LEU A 275 9.04 -12.43 4.96
CA LEU A 275 10.20 -13.25 4.61
C LEU A 275 10.76 -14.01 5.83
N LYS A 276 10.99 -13.29 6.93
CA LYS A 276 11.47 -13.93 8.18
C LYS A 276 10.48 -14.97 8.73
N LEU A 277 9.19 -14.68 8.61
CA LEU A 277 8.14 -15.61 9.02
C LEU A 277 8.16 -16.86 8.14
N ALA A 278 8.24 -16.71 6.81
CA ALA A 278 8.32 -17.83 5.88
C ALA A 278 9.53 -18.74 6.14
N SER A 279 10.69 -18.15 6.43
CA SER A 279 11.88 -18.91 6.83
C SER A 279 11.65 -19.70 8.13
N ARG A 280 11.09 -19.08 9.16
CA ARG A 280 10.78 -19.77 10.45
C ARG A 280 9.78 -20.91 10.28
N LEU A 281 8.91 -20.82 9.29
CA LEU A 281 7.94 -21.87 8.95
C LEU A 281 8.52 -22.96 8.03
N GLY A 282 9.79 -22.85 7.65
CA GLY A 282 10.46 -23.81 6.78
C GLY A 282 10.00 -23.75 5.32
N LEU A 283 9.36 -22.66 4.91
CA LEU A 283 8.83 -22.45 3.54
C LEU A 283 9.90 -21.96 2.56
N ALA A 284 11.00 -21.42 3.07
CA ALA A 284 12.19 -21.03 2.32
C ALA A 284 13.43 -21.13 3.20
N GLY A 285 14.59 -21.42 2.60
CA GLY A 285 15.85 -21.60 3.31
C GLY A 285 16.32 -20.35 4.05
N GLU A 286 16.77 -20.50 5.29
CA GLU A 286 17.13 -19.38 6.18
C GLU A 286 18.19 -18.48 5.56
N THR A 287 19.29 -19.03 5.04
CA THR A 287 20.38 -18.25 4.47
C THR A 287 19.95 -17.39 3.28
N ARG A 288 19.18 -17.98 2.33
CA ARG A 288 18.69 -17.26 1.15
C ARG A 288 17.66 -16.20 1.53
N THR A 289 16.78 -16.54 2.45
CA THR A 289 15.76 -15.61 2.95
C THR A 289 16.40 -14.41 3.65
N GLN A 290 17.43 -14.63 4.48
CA GLN A 290 18.15 -13.53 5.14
C GLN A 290 18.89 -12.66 4.13
N ALA A 291 19.58 -13.26 3.16
CA ALA A 291 20.28 -12.52 2.11
C ALA A 291 19.31 -11.66 1.26
N ALA A 292 18.17 -12.21 0.87
CA ALA A 292 17.15 -11.48 0.12
C ALA A 292 16.46 -10.41 0.97
N HIS A 293 16.24 -10.64 2.27
CA HIS A 293 15.75 -9.64 3.21
C HIS A 293 16.68 -8.42 3.26
N ASP A 294 17.99 -8.64 3.38
CA ASP A 294 18.96 -7.56 3.45
C ASP A 294 19.09 -6.83 2.11
N ALA A 295 18.99 -7.57 1.00
CA ALA A 295 18.95 -7.01 -0.35
C ALA A 295 17.71 -6.10 -0.55
N TYR A 296 16.52 -6.56 -0.18
CA TYR A 296 15.28 -5.79 -0.26
C TYR A 296 15.36 -4.51 0.57
N ARG A 297 15.86 -4.61 1.81
CA ARG A 297 16.08 -3.46 2.69
C ARG A 297 17.03 -2.46 2.04
N ARG A 298 18.16 -2.94 1.48
CA ARG A 298 19.13 -2.09 0.78
C ARG A 298 18.53 -1.39 -0.44
N PHE A 299 17.76 -2.12 -1.26
CA PHE A 299 17.11 -1.53 -2.43
C PHE A 299 16.10 -0.45 -2.05
N ARG A 300 15.34 -0.63 -0.99
CA ARG A 300 14.42 0.40 -0.48
C ARG A 300 15.15 1.63 0.03
N GLN A 301 16.26 1.47 0.74
CA GLN A 301 17.12 2.60 1.17
C GLN A 301 17.63 3.38 -0.02
N LEU A 302 18.16 2.69 -1.04
CA LEU A 302 18.62 3.33 -2.28
C LEU A 302 17.49 4.04 -3.02
N GLN A 303 16.32 3.41 -3.11
CA GLN A 303 15.14 4.04 -3.72
C GLN A 303 14.72 5.32 -2.98
N HIS A 304 14.73 5.33 -1.65
CA HIS A 304 14.46 6.52 -0.84
C HIS A 304 15.47 7.63 -1.11
N GLY A 305 16.77 7.32 -1.12
CA GLY A 305 17.83 8.30 -1.42
C GLY A 305 17.68 8.92 -2.81
N LEU A 306 17.43 8.09 -3.84
CA LEU A 306 17.21 8.58 -5.21
C LEU A 306 15.97 9.48 -5.32
N ARG A 307 14.89 9.13 -4.61
CA ARG A 307 13.69 9.97 -4.57
C ARG A 307 13.94 11.32 -3.90
N LEU A 308 14.73 11.38 -2.85
CA LEU A 308 15.13 12.65 -2.21
C LEU A 308 16.02 13.51 -3.12
N GLN A 309 16.74 12.90 -4.06
CA GLN A 309 17.53 13.60 -5.09
C GLN A 309 16.66 14.06 -6.28
N GLY A 310 15.37 13.77 -6.29
CA GLY A 310 14.44 14.13 -7.37
C GLY A 310 14.44 13.15 -8.55
N GLU A 311 15.12 12.01 -8.45
CA GLU A 311 15.17 11.03 -9.53
C GLU A 311 13.79 10.40 -9.79
N GLN A 312 13.34 10.46 -11.04
CA GLN A 312 12.06 9.84 -11.43
C GLN A 312 12.10 8.31 -11.41
N TYR A 313 13.25 7.73 -11.76
CA TYR A 313 13.46 6.28 -11.78
C TYR A 313 14.54 5.90 -10.76
N ALA A 314 14.27 4.83 -10.02
CA ALA A 314 15.24 4.31 -9.06
C ALA A 314 16.24 3.38 -9.77
N ARG A 315 17.18 3.97 -10.53
CA ARG A 315 18.18 3.27 -11.33
C ARG A 315 19.59 3.59 -10.86
N ILE A 316 20.43 2.57 -10.81
CA ILE A 316 21.82 2.69 -10.34
C ILE A 316 22.75 1.84 -11.20
N ALA A 317 24.06 2.07 -11.07
CA ALA A 317 25.07 1.23 -11.71
C ALA A 317 24.95 -0.23 -11.22
N PRO A 318 24.88 -1.23 -12.14
CA PRO A 318 24.69 -2.64 -11.78
C PRO A 318 25.72 -3.18 -10.80
N GLU A 319 26.96 -2.68 -10.88
CA GLU A 319 28.11 -3.09 -10.06
C GLU A 319 27.87 -2.78 -8.57
N ALA A 320 27.12 -1.73 -8.27
CA ALA A 320 26.82 -1.30 -6.90
C ALA A 320 25.86 -2.26 -6.16
N VAL A 321 25.19 -3.17 -6.89
CA VAL A 321 24.16 -4.07 -6.35
C VAL A 321 24.29 -5.51 -6.83
N THR A 322 25.42 -5.94 -7.33
CA THR A 322 25.64 -7.29 -7.86
C THR A 322 25.30 -8.37 -6.82
N ALA A 323 25.79 -8.25 -5.60
CA ALA A 323 25.50 -9.22 -4.55
C ALA A 323 24.02 -9.19 -4.06
N PRO A 324 23.43 -8.04 -3.75
CA PRO A 324 22.00 -7.96 -3.43
C PRO A 324 21.08 -8.51 -4.54
N ARG A 325 21.35 -8.16 -5.81
CA ARG A 325 20.60 -8.68 -6.96
C ARG A 325 20.64 -10.20 -7.04
N ARG A 326 21.85 -10.77 -6.89
CA ARG A 326 22.03 -12.23 -6.90
C ARG A 326 21.23 -12.90 -5.78
N ALA A 327 21.26 -12.34 -4.56
CA ALA A 327 20.52 -12.88 -3.43
C ALA A 327 19.01 -12.96 -3.69
N VAL A 328 18.44 -11.93 -4.35
CA VAL A 328 17.02 -11.93 -4.73
C VAL A 328 16.74 -12.99 -5.81
N ILE A 329 17.61 -13.15 -6.81
CA ILE A 329 17.47 -14.17 -7.85
C ILE A 329 17.52 -15.58 -7.22
N GLU A 330 18.44 -15.82 -6.30
CA GLU A 330 18.56 -17.11 -5.60
C GLU A 330 17.31 -17.43 -4.77
N LEU A 331 16.72 -16.45 -4.07
CA LEU A 331 15.44 -16.62 -3.39
C LEU A 331 14.32 -16.92 -4.37
N TRP A 332 14.25 -16.17 -5.48
CA TRP A 332 13.24 -16.37 -6.52
C TRP A 332 13.30 -17.80 -7.07
N ASN A 333 14.48 -18.27 -7.45
CA ASN A 333 14.67 -19.61 -8.01
C ASN A 333 14.25 -20.69 -7.00
N GLU A 334 14.59 -20.55 -5.72
CA GLU A 334 14.17 -21.50 -4.69
C GLU A 334 12.65 -21.53 -4.53
N VAL A 335 12.01 -20.35 -4.40
CA VAL A 335 10.58 -20.23 -4.14
C VAL A 335 9.74 -20.56 -5.36
N MET A 336 10.19 -20.12 -6.54
CA MET A 336 9.46 -20.28 -7.80
C MET A 336 9.88 -21.52 -8.60
N GLY A 337 10.91 -22.26 -8.15
CA GLY A 337 11.34 -23.50 -8.78
C GLY A 337 11.94 -23.33 -10.17
N GLU A 338 12.58 -22.20 -10.43
CA GLU A 338 13.41 -21.95 -11.62
C GLU A 338 14.84 -22.37 -11.28
N GLU A 339 15.47 -23.24 -12.10
CA GLU A 339 16.89 -23.62 -12.00
C GLU A 339 17.81 -22.59 -12.62
#